data_fa3e72cfe0bab3733655ac03e2f27b56
#
_entry.id   fa3e72cfe0bab3733655ac03e2f27b56
#
_cell.length_a   1.000
_cell.length_b   1.000
_cell.length_c   1.000
_cell.angle_alpha   90.00
_cell.angle_beta   90.00
_cell.angle_gamma   90.00
#
_symmetry.space_group_name_H-M   'P 1'
#
loop_
_entity.id
_entity.type
_entity.pdbx_description
1 polymer ?
#
loop_
_entity_poly.entity_id
_entity_poly.type
_entity_poly.pdbx_seq_one_letter_code
_entity_poly.pdbx_strand_id
1 'polypeptide(L)'
;MPEQLDWNTLLKREQTMPAFIVGSSPSLLDEPLDLLSGQVVYLCNKAWKALEMQLLHKANGICYTGLSSWINHIDEMKEYGLDYVPKFYSDLIWDSVEYKNCAPDRDKVYVYPKRKLQGNSEKGARTGYIPNNLHDGIGKTSSVTLDMAYLCYFMGHKKIYLLGMDIDYSTNPYFFEANAWDNKSFGPDAAQGQRKGMNHAMCKLSESMAAKGVELVNLSKGYSAEYYKELDPHVRAMPTDRLENILSGYVRPKSIGLIHNNFYPLSTEHVELIRKAKGKSDKLILCCSQSSESVNMQPVLQALKFVDSTIQASSVKQALVKLNEQYPNDNIRLWNKDGTFTQYQRNNNGTLIL
;
A
#
# COMPACT_ATOMS: atom_id res chain seq x y z
N MET A 1 7.48 19.53 -10.88
CA MET A 1 7.30 18.32 -11.72
C MET A 1 7.44 17.08 -10.86
N PRO A 2 6.69 16.00 -11.11
CA PRO A 2 6.85 14.74 -10.41
C PRO A 2 8.29 14.22 -10.48
N GLU A 3 8.75 13.60 -9.40
CA GLU A 3 10.09 13.01 -9.32
C GLU A 3 10.03 11.55 -9.76
N GLN A 4 10.74 11.19 -10.84
CA GLN A 4 10.94 9.80 -11.21
C GLN A 4 12.02 9.18 -10.32
N LEU A 5 11.65 8.13 -9.58
CA LEU A 5 12.55 7.42 -8.67
C LEU A 5 13.33 6.32 -9.42
N ASP A 6 14.56 6.08 -8.96
CA ASP A 6 15.41 5.01 -9.51
C ASP A 6 15.04 3.65 -8.93
N TRP A 7 14.68 2.70 -9.80
CA TRP A 7 14.39 1.31 -9.44
C TRP A 7 15.57 0.61 -8.75
N ASN A 8 16.82 1.00 -9.07
CA ASN A 8 17.99 0.41 -8.43
C ASN A 8 17.98 0.56 -6.89
N THR A 9 17.25 1.55 -6.38
CA THR A 9 17.07 1.72 -4.93
C THR A 9 16.21 0.63 -4.29
N LEU A 10 15.37 -0.07 -5.07
CA LEU A 10 14.48 -1.14 -4.62
C LEU A 10 14.96 -2.53 -5.04
N LEU A 11 15.44 -2.69 -6.29
CA LEU A 11 15.75 -4.00 -6.90
C LEU A 11 16.95 -4.72 -6.27
N LYS A 12 17.80 -4.03 -5.52
CA LYS A 12 19.02 -4.60 -4.92
C LYS A 12 18.83 -5.08 -3.47
N ARG A 13 17.63 -4.97 -2.93
CA ARG A 13 17.37 -5.33 -1.53
C ARG A 13 16.76 -6.73 -1.47
N GLU A 14 17.45 -7.65 -0.82
CA GLU A 14 16.81 -8.87 -0.37
C GLU A 14 15.76 -8.51 0.67
N GLN A 15 14.48 -8.71 0.33
CA GLN A 15 13.38 -8.34 1.21
C GLN A 15 13.07 -9.52 2.13
N THR A 16 13.43 -9.39 3.39
CA THR A 16 13.12 -10.40 4.41
C THR A 16 11.65 -10.39 4.85
N MET A 17 10.99 -9.24 4.68
CA MET A 17 9.57 -9.06 5.02
C MET A 17 8.66 -9.49 3.88
N PRO A 18 7.52 -10.15 4.19
CA PRO A 18 6.50 -10.39 3.19
C PRO A 18 5.91 -9.07 2.65
N ALA A 19 5.43 -9.10 1.41
CA ALA A 19 4.65 -8.02 0.83
C ALA A 19 3.16 -8.36 0.87
N PHE A 20 2.34 -7.42 1.31
CA PHE A 20 0.88 -7.49 1.28
C PHE A 20 0.35 -6.55 0.21
N ILE A 21 -0.34 -7.09 -0.77
CA ILE A 21 -0.92 -6.33 -1.88
C ILE A 21 -2.43 -6.27 -1.68
N VAL A 22 -2.94 -5.05 -1.54
CA VAL A 22 -4.34 -4.80 -1.22
C VAL A 22 -5.07 -4.34 -2.48
N GLY A 23 -6.03 -5.13 -2.90
CA GLY A 23 -7.02 -4.79 -3.92
C GLY A 23 -8.22 -4.06 -3.34
N SER A 24 -9.32 -4.04 -4.07
CA SER A 24 -10.48 -3.22 -3.73
C SER A 24 -11.78 -4.02 -3.53
N SER A 25 -11.71 -5.33 -3.42
CA SER A 25 -12.91 -6.17 -3.28
C SER A 25 -13.58 -6.05 -1.91
N PRO A 26 -14.90 -6.30 -1.83
CA PRO A 26 -15.72 -6.08 -0.63
C PRO A 26 -15.25 -6.85 0.60
N SER A 27 -14.71 -8.06 0.45
CA SER A 27 -14.23 -8.87 1.58
C SER A 27 -13.14 -8.19 2.40
N LEU A 28 -12.56 -7.10 1.87
CA LEU A 28 -11.56 -6.32 2.61
C LEU A 28 -12.11 -5.72 3.91
N LEU A 29 -13.42 -5.45 3.96
CA LEU A 29 -14.08 -4.96 5.18
C LEU A 29 -14.13 -6.01 6.30
N ASP A 30 -14.05 -7.29 5.94
CA ASP A 30 -14.09 -8.40 6.89
C ASP A 30 -12.69 -8.84 7.33
N GLU A 31 -11.63 -8.25 6.74
CA GLU A 31 -10.24 -8.57 7.09
C GLU A 31 -9.78 -7.76 8.31
N PRO A 32 -9.00 -8.35 9.23
CA PRO A 32 -8.40 -7.63 10.34
C PRO A 32 -7.18 -6.80 9.87
N LEU A 33 -7.45 -5.75 9.08
CA LEU A 33 -6.40 -4.96 8.42
C LEU A 33 -5.47 -4.21 9.38
N ASP A 34 -5.86 -4.03 10.62
CA ASP A 34 -5.01 -3.51 11.69
C ASP A 34 -3.76 -4.37 11.93
N LEU A 35 -3.84 -5.70 11.66
CA LEU A 35 -2.69 -6.61 11.70
C LEU A 35 -1.62 -6.25 10.68
N LEU A 36 -1.96 -5.52 9.60
CA LEU A 36 -0.99 -5.04 8.60
C LEU A 36 -0.15 -3.87 9.10
N SER A 37 -0.41 -3.35 10.29
CA SER A 37 0.40 -2.29 10.87
C SER A 37 1.86 -2.74 11.02
N GLY A 38 2.78 -1.97 10.44
CA GLY A 38 4.20 -2.30 10.41
C GLY A 38 4.62 -3.31 9.34
N GLN A 39 3.70 -3.85 8.56
CA GLN A 39 3.99 -4.71 7.41
C GLN A 39 4.31 -3.88 6.15
N VAL A 40 4.84 -4.54 5.13
CA VAL A 40 5.06 -3.94 3.81
C VAL A 40 3.76 -4.06 3.02
N VAL A 41 3.06 -2.93 2.82
CA VAL A 41 1.73 -2.89 2.21
C VAL A 41 1.75 -2.05 0.94
N TYR A 42 1.26 -2.62 -0.16
CA TYR A 42 1.05 -1.94 -1.43
C TYR A 42 -0.44 -1.92 -1.77
N LEU A 43 -0.93 -0.77 -2.23
CA LEU A 43 -2.33 -0.56 -2.58
C LEU A 43 -2.50 -0.51 -4.11
N CYS A 44 -3.56 -1.07 -4.62
CA CYS A 44 -3.83 -1.15 -6.05
C CYS A 44 -5.06 -0.33 -6.43
N ASN A 45 -4.92 0.55 -7.44
CA ASN A 45 -5.98 1.46 -7.86
C ASN A 45 -6.58 2.21 -6.64
N LYS A 46 -7.89 2.21 -6.52
CA LYS A 46 -8.65 2.92 -5.47
C LYS A 46 -8.61 2.24 -4.09
N ALA A 47 -7.82 1.16 -3.90
CA ALA A 47 -7.63 0.55 -2.58
C ALA A 47 -7.02 1.51 -1.53
N TRP A 48 -6.46 2.65 -1.94
CA TRP A 48 -6.05 3.72 -1.05
C TRP A 48 -7.21 4.32 -0.22
N LYS A 49 -8.47 4.09 -0.61
CA LYS A 49 -9.65 4.40 0.22
C LYS A 49 -9.58 3.71 1.61
N ALA A 50 -8.86 2.59 1.73
CA ALA A 50 -8.62 1.97 3.03
C ALA A 50 -7.81 2.86 3.99
N LEU A 51 -6.95 3.75 3.48
CA LEU A 51 -6.28 4.78 4.29
C LEU A 51 -7.25 5.90 4.67
N GLU A 52 -8.09 6.35 3.73
CA GLU A 52 -9.12 7.37 3.99
C GLU A 52 -10.13 6.91 5.04
N MET A 53 -10.57 5.64 4.95
CA MET A 53 -11.51 5.01 5.88
C MET A 53 -10.83 4.57 7.19
N GLN A 54 -9.54 4.82 7.37
CA GLN A 54 -8.74 4.42 8.54
C GLN A 54 -8.70 2.90 8.80
N LEU A 55 -9.00 2.09 7.81
CA LEU A 55 -8.83 0.64 7.86
C LEU A 55 -7.34 0.24 7.82
N LEU A 56 -6.53 1.08 7.19
CA LEU A 56 -5.07 0.97 7.15
C LEU A 56 -4.44 2.29 7.60
N HIS A 57 -3.34 2.21 8.32
CA HIS A 57 -2.62 3.40 8.80
C HIS A 57 -1.50 3.85 7.88
N LYS A 58 -1.01 2.96 7.00
CA LYS A 58 0.13 3.24 6.13
C LYS A 58 0.13 2.34 4.91
N ALA A 59 0.69 2.86 3.81
CA ALA A 59 1.08 2.08 2.64
C ALA A 59 2.53 2.39 2.24
N ASN A 60 3.21 1.40 1.68
CA ASN A 60 4.56 1.53 1.14
C ASN A 60 4.54 2.00 -0.32
N GLY A 61 3.38 1.91 -0.97
CA GLY A 61 3.18 2.43 -2.31
C GLY A 61 1.79 2.20 -2.85
N ILE A 62 1.46 2.93 -3.91
CA ILE A 62 0.18 2.82 -4.64
C ILE A 62 0.48 2.50 -6.09
N CYS A 63 -0.11 1.43 -6.62
CA CYS A 63 0.09 0.98 -7.99
C CYS A 63 -1.10 1.29 -8.88
N TYR A 64 -0.81 1.86 -10.06
CA TYR A 64 -1.75 2.03 -11.16
C TYR A 64 -1.15 1.55 -12.47
N THR A 65 -1.94 0.85 -13.25
CA THR A 65 -1.52 0.33 -14.57
C THR A 65 -2.23 1.03 -15.71
N GLY A 66 -3.53 1.25 -15.58
CA GLY A 66 -4.39 1.79 -16.62
C GLY A 66 -4.57 3.29 -16.52
N LEU A 67 -4.31 4.01 -17.62
CA LEU A 67 -4.48 5.45 -17.69
C LEU A 67 -5.93 5.89 -17.35
N SER A 68 -6.94 5.16 -17.85
CA SER A 68 -8.34 5.48 -17.56
C SER A 68 -8.67 5.38 -16.06
N SER A 69 -8.19 4.37 -15.37
CA SER A 69 -8.37 4.25 -13.91
C SER A 69 -7.68 5.39 -13.19
N TRP A 70 -6.47 5.73 -13.60
CA TRP A 70 -5.70 6.81 -12.99
C TRP A 70 -6.39 8.16 -13.15
N ILE A 71 -6.82 8.53 -14.38
CA ILE A 71 -7.51 9.79 -14.66
C ILE A 71 -8.76 9.97 -13.80
N ASN A 72 -9.54 8.90 -13.65
CA ASN A 72 -10.80 8.97 -12.90
C ASN A 72 -10.62 8.99 -11.38
N HIS A 73 -9.40 8.74 -10.88
CA HIS A 73 -9.12 8.71 -9.45
C HIS A 73 -8.17 9.81 -8.97
N ILE A 74 -7.48 10.51 -9.89
CA ILE A 74 -6.38 11.42 -9.52
C ILE A 74 -6.85 12.61 -8.68
N ASP A 75 -8.01 13.17 -8.96
CA ASP A 75 -8.50 14.33 -8.23
C ASP A 75 -8.88 13.95 -6.79
N GLU A 76 -9.52 12.80 -6.58
CA GLU A 76 -9.79 12.28 -5.24
C GLU A 76 -8.47 12.00 -4.49
N MET A 77 -7.44 11.45 -5.16
CA MET A 77 -6.12 11.20 -4.57
C MET A 77 -5.43 12.49 -4.13
N LYS A 78 -5.51 13.56 -4.94
CA LYS A 78 -4.97 14.88 -4.60
C LYS A 78 -5.68 15.48 -3.39
N GLU A 79 -7.01 15.42 -3.40
CA GLU A 79 -7.83 15.95 -2.31
C GLU A 79 -7.48 15.25 -0.98
N TYR A 80 -7.29 13.94 -1.01
CA TYR A 80 -6.88 13.19 0.18
C TYR A 80 -5.42 13.44 0.57
N GLY A 81 -4.57 13.93 -0.33
CA GLY A 81 -3.18 14.31 -0.03
C GLY A 81 -2.25 13.11 0.09
N LEU A 82 -2.24 12.21 -0.89
CA LEU A 82 -1.40 11.01 -0.94
C LEU A 82 -0.02 11.23 -1.56
N ASP A 83 0.41 12.47 -1.74
CA ASP A 83 1.72 12.86 -2.32
C ASP A 83 2.93 12.30 -1.55
N TYR A 84 2.76 11.98 -0.27
CA TYR A 84 3.81 11.36 0.56
C TYR A 84 4.00 9.85 0.32
N VAL A 85 3.07 9.18 -0.34
CA VAL A 85 3.14 7.73 -0.62
C VAL A 85 3.77 7.53 -2.00
N PRO A 86 4.85 6.74 -2.15
CA PRO A 86 5.43 6.41 -3.46
C PRO A 86 4.40 5.79 -4.39
N LYS A 87 4.47 6.14 -5.68
CA LYS A 87 3.60 5.60 -6.72
C LYS A 87 4.38 4.62 -7.60
N PHE A 88 3.67 3.61 -8.10
CA PHE A 88 4.15 2.65 -9.08
C PHE A 88 3.24 2.77 -10.30
N TYR A 89 3.70 3.49 -11.32
CA TYR A 89 2.91 3.73 -12.52
C TYR A 89 3.51 2.99 -13.72
N SER A 90 2.64 2.46 -14.57
CA SER A 90 3.10 1.97 -15.87
C SER A 90 3.59 3.14 -16.74
N ASP A 91 4.46 2.83 -17.70
CA ASP A 91 4.88 3.75 -18.75
C ASP A 91 3.69 4.34 -19.53
N LEU A 92 2.59 3.58 -19.65
CA LEU A 92 1.34 4.06 -20.28
C LEU A 92 0.73 5.28 -19.56
N ILE A 93 0.88 5.38 -18.25
CA ILE A 93 0.45 6.54 -17.47
C ILE A 93 1.51 7.64 -17.58
N TRP A 94 2.75 7.32 -17.26
CA TRP A 94 3.85 8.28 -17.18
C TRP A 94 4.07 9.07 -18.47
N ASP A 95 3.98 8.40 -19.63
CA ASP A 95 4.20 9.00 -20.94
C ASP A 95 2.96 9.71 -21.49
N SER A 96 1.81 9.59 -20.83
CA SER A 96 0.56 10.20 -21.30
C SER A 96 0.59 11.72 -21.17
N VAL A 97 -0.16 12.40 -22.05
CA VAL A 97 -0.37 13.85 -21.99
C VAL A 97 -1.16 14.23 -20.75
N GLU A 98 -2.14 13.40 -20.39
CA GLU A 98 -2.98 13.61 -19.21
C GLU A 98 -2.15 13.61 -17.94
N TYR A 99 -1.21 12.66 -17.78
CA TYR A 99 -0.33 12.64 -16.63
C TYR A 99 0.54 13.92 -16.56
N LYS A 100 1.15 14.31 -17.67
CA LYS A 100 2.01 15.50 -17.74
C LYS A 100 1.27 16.78 -17.39
N ASN A 101 -0.03 16.85 -17.68
CA ASN A 101 -0.86 18.02 -17.41
C ASN A 101 -1.48 18.02 -16.00
N CYS A 102 -1.71 16.85 -15.41
CA CYS A 102 -2.51 16.71 -14.18
C CYS A 102 -1.73 16.13 -13.00
N ALA A 103 -0.50 15.63 -13.20
CA ALA A 103 0.27 15.02 -12.13
C ALA A 103 0.57 16.01 -10.99
N PRO A 104 0.46 15.59 -9.72
CA PRO A 104 0.90 16.40 -8.59
C PRO A 104 2.42 16.67 -8.67
N ASP A 105 2.84 17.90 -8.44
CA ASP A 105 4.26 18.30 -8.52
C ASP A 105 5.18 17.55 -7.55
N ARG A 106 4.62 17.00 -6.47
CA ARG A 106 5.37 16.32 -5.42
C ARG A 106 5.27 14.78 -5.49
N ASP A 107 4.65 14.22 -6.53
CA ASP A 107 4.57 12.78 -6.71
C ASP A 107 5.96 12.17 -6.88
N LYS A 108 6.21 11.09 -6.14
CA LYS A 108 7.40 10.24 -6.24
C LYS A 108 7.02 8.95 -6.94
N VAL A 109 7.52 8.74 -8.15
CA VAL A 109 7.02 7.70 -9.04
C VAL A 109 8.11 6.73 -9.47
N TYR A 110 7.89 5.44 -9.24
CA TYR A 110 8.59 4.35 -9.90
C TYR A 110 7.84 4.00 -11.19
N VAL A 111 8.47 4.24 -12.33
CA VAL A 111 7.89 3.93 -13.64
C VAL A 111 8.31 2.54 -14.06
N TYR A 112 7.34 1.66 -14.36
CA TYR A 112 7.63 0.32 -14.85
C TYR A 112 7.12 0.12 -16.29
N PRO A 113 7.88 -0.58 -17.13
CA PRO A 113 7.51 -0.79 -18.52
C PRO A 113 6.39 -1.84 -18.63
N LYS A 114 5.37 -1.52 -19.42
CA LYS A 114 4.37 -2.49 -19.90
C LYS A 114 4.77 -2.98 -21.27
N ARG A 115 4.96 -4.28 -21.39
CA ARG A 115 5.30 -4.89 -22.68
C ARG A 115 4.14 -4.74 -23.66
N LYS A 116 4.36 -3.99 -24.74
CA LYS A 116 3.49 -4.02 -25.92
C LYS A 116 3.76 -5.33 -26.63
N LEU A 117 2.87 -6.31 -26.45
CA LEU A 117 2.98 -7.57 -27.19
C LEU A 117 2.69 -7.29 -28.68
N GLN A 118 3.73 -7.32 -29.49
CA GLN A 118 3.57 -7.40 -30.94
C GLN A 118 3.24 -8.85 -31.31
N GLY A 119 2.06 -9.07 -31.86
CA GLY A 119 1.64 -10.36 -32.43
C GLY A 119 1.22 -11.41 -31.39
N ASN A 120 0.14 -12.13 -31.64
CA ASN A 120 -0.47 -13.23 -30.89
C ASN A 120 -0.29 -13.16 -29.36
N SER A 121 -1.15 -12.39 -28.77
CA SER A 121 -1.15 -11.95 -27.36
C SER A 121 -1.45 -13.04 -26.32
N GLU A 122 -1.47 -14.31 -26.71
CA GLU A 122 -1.74 -15.42 -25.79
C GLU A 122 -0.55 -15.79 -24.88
N LYS A 123 0.66 -15.33 -25.21
CA LYS A 123 1.89 -15.63 -24.46
C LYS A 123 2.25 -14.64 -23.35
N GLY A 124 1.39 -13.68 -23.05
CA GLY A 124 1.65 -12.66 -22.01
C GLY A 124 1.31 -13.14 -20.61
N ALA A 125 0.59 -12.30 -19.88
CA ALA A 125 0.23 -12.53 -18.47
C ALA A 125 -0.67 -13.75 -18.22
N ARG A 126 -1.46 -14.17 -19.19
CA ARG A 126 -2.27 -15.41 -19.07
C ARG A 126 -1.43 -16.67 -18.93
N THR A 127 -0.14 -16.63 -19.24
CA THR A 127 0.78 -17.78 -19.14
C THR A 127 1.63 -17.77 -17.88
N GLY A 128 1.53 -16.73 -17.03
CA GLY A 128 2.37 -16.59 -15.85
C GLY A 128 3.85 -16.31 -16.18
N TYR A 129 4.16 -15.90 -17.41
CA TYR A 129 5.54 -15.60 -17.80
C TYR A 129 6.14 -14.50 -16.97
N ILE A 130 7.26 -14.76 -16.30
CA ILE A 130 8.04 -13.80 -15.55
C ILE A 130 9.27 -13.43 -16.40
N PRO A 131 9.43 -12.16 -16.80
CA PRO A 131 10.60 -11.72 -17.56
C PRO A 131 11.89 -11.86 -16.73
N ASN A 132 13.04 -11.89 -17.38
CA ASN A 132 14.32 -12.04 -16.71
C ASN A 132 14.69 -10.81 -15.87
N ASN A 133 14.28 -9.65 -16.32
CA ASN A 133 14.46 -8.40 -15.60
C ASN A 133 13.23 -7.49 -15.81
N LEU A 134 13.07 -6.46 -14.95
CA LEU A 134 11.94 -5.54 -15.02
C LEU A 134 11.92 -4.73 -16.33
N HIS A 135 13.09 -4.43 -16.92
CA HIS A 135 13.19 -3.63 -18.15
C HIS A 135 12.65 -4.37 -19.39
N ASP A 136 12.57 -5.72 -19.33
CA ASP A 136 11.92 -6.50 -20.39
C ASP A 136 10.41 -6.27 -20.45
N GLY A 137 9.87 -5.60 -19.45
CA GLY A 137 8.47 -5.19 -19.33
C GLY A 137 7.55 -6.29 -18.79
N ILE A 138 6.60 -5.87 -17.98
CA ILE A 138 5.52 -6.72 -17.48
C ILE A 138 4.49 -6.90 -18.59
N GLY A 139 4.18 -8.14 -18.94
CA GLY A 139 3.15 -8.45 -19.91
C GLY A 139 1.76 -7.95 -19.49
N LYS A 140 0.77 -8.02 -20.40
CA LYS A 140 -0.62 -7.65 -20.07
C LYS A 140 -1.14 -8.60 -18.98
N THR A 141 -1.23 -8.10 -17.76
CA THR A 141 -1.93 -8.74 -16.65
C THR A 141 -3.40 -8.38 -16.70
N SER A 142 -4.26 -9.19 -16.21
CA SER A 142 -5.69 -8.87 -16.15
C SER A 142 -6.05 -7.94 -14.97
N SER A 143 -5.07 -7.60 -14.13
CA SER A 143 -5.28 -6.81 -12.91
C SER A 143 -4.00 -6.06 -12.51
N VAL A 144 -4.17 -4.83 -12.02
CA VAL A 144 -3.09 -4.05 -11.39
C VAL A 144 -2.48 -4.75 -10.17
N THR A 145 -3.27 -5.56 -9.46
CA THR A 145 -2.80 -6.37 -8.32
C THR A 145 -1.75 -7.38 -8.77
N LEU A 146 -1.93 -7.98 -9.95
CA LEU A 146 -0.93 -8.89 -10.52
C LEU A 146 0.31 -8.13 -11.00
N ASP A 147 0.17 -6.92 -11.55
CA ASP A 147 1.33 -6.08 -11.86
C ASP A 147 2.14 -5.81 -10.60
N MET A 148 1.47 -5.44 -9.51
CA MET A 148 2.16 -5.21 -8.23
C MET A 148 2.84 -6.49 -7.70
N ALA A 149 2.26 -7.67 -7.92
CA ALA A 149 2.90 -8.93 -7.56
C ALA A 149 4.21 -9.17 -8.35
N TYR A 150 4.23 -8.86 -9.65
CA TYR A 150 5.47 -8.87 -10.44
C TYR A 150 6.49 -7.88 -9.87
N LEU A 151 6.07 -6.66 -9.52
CA LEU A 151 6.97 -5.65 -8.96
C LEU A 151 7.55 -6.11 -7.61
N CYS A 152 6.72 -6.71 -6.74
CA CYS A 152 7.18 -7.31 -5.48
C CYS A 152 8.21 -8.43 -5.72
N TYR A 153 8.00 -9.28 -6.73
CA TYR A 153 8.97 -10.29 -7.13
C TYR A 153 10.32 -9.65 -7.51
N PHE A 154 10.32 -8.61 -8.36
CA PHE A 154 11.55 -7.91 -8.77
C PHE A 154 12.20 -7.13 -7.62
N MET A 155 11.43 -6.66 -6.66
CA MET A 155 11.94 -6.05 -5.43
C MET A 155 12.56 -7.08 -4.46
N GLY A 156 12.44 -8.38 -4.74
CA GLY A 156 13.09 -9.44 -3.98
C GLY A 156 12.25 -10.05 -2.86
N HIS A 157 10.95 -9.74 -2.77
CA HIS A 157 10.05 -10.39 -1.80
C HIS A 157 9.91 -11.88 -2.10
N LYS A 158 10.10 -12.72 -1.07
CA LYS A 158 9.95 -14.17 -1.17
C LYS A 158 8.55 -14.66 -0.81
N LYS A 159 7.78 -13.84 -0.12
CA LYS A 159 6.38 -14.10 0.24
C LYS A 159 5.54 -12.89 -0.16
N ILE A 160 4.52 -13.13 -0.96
CA ILE A 160 3.63 -12.12 -1.51
C ILE A 160 2.20 -12.56 -1.24
N TYR A 161 1.43 -11.71 -0.59
CA TYR A 161 0.08 -11.99 -0.15
C TYR A 161 -0.91 -11.01 -0.77
N LEU A 162 -2.03 -11.53 -1.31
CA LEU A 162 -3.09 -10.74 -1.91
C LEU A 162 -4.26 -10.63 -0.94
N LEU A 163 -4.82 -9.43 -0.78
CA LEU A 163 -6.00 -9.12 0.02
C LEU A 163 -6.98 -8.31 -0.84
N GLY A 164 -8.29 -8.44 -0.60
CA GLY A 164 -9.30 -7.76 -1.40
C GLY A 164 -9.23 -8.11 -2.89
N MET A 165 -8.96 -9.39 -3.18
CA MET A 165 -8.86 -9.95 -4.53
C MET A 165 -9.83 -11.14 -4.66
N ASP A 166 -11.12 -10.87 -4.42
CA ASP A 166 -12.19 -11.87 -4.42
C ASP A 166 -12.49 -12.38 -5.83
N ILE A 167 -12.26 -11.50 -6.81
CA ILE A 167 -12.61 -11.72 -8.23
C ILE A 167 -14.12 -11.90 -8.42
N ASP A 168 -14.92 -11.57 -7.43
CA ASP A 168 -16.38 -11.60 -7.53
C ASP A 168 -16.93 -10.21 -7.86
N TYR A 169 -17.52 -10.05 -9.04
CA TYR A 169 -18.12 -8.82 -9.52
C TYR A 169 -19.66 -8.93 -9.63
N SER A 170 -20.26 -9.86 -8.85
CA SER A 170 -21.68 -10.19 -9.02
C SER A 170 -22.63 -9.11 -8.49
N THR A 171 -22.24 -8.37 -7.44
CA THR A 171 -23.09 -7.36 -6.80
C THR A 171 -22.36 -6.03 -6.67
N ASN A 172 -21.66 -5.81 -5.58
CA ASN A 172 -20.81 -4.63 -5.38
C ASN A 172 -19.34 -5.06 -5.52
N PRO A 173 -18.61 -4.60 -6.56
CA PRO A 173 -17.23 -5.03 -6.76
C PRO A 173 -16.21 -4.37 -5.83
N TYR A 174 -16.63 -3.40 -5.01
CA TYR A 174 -15.72 -2.57 -4.22
C TYR A 174 -16.13 -2.48 -2.75
N PHE A 175 -15.14 -2.34 -1.85
CA PHE A 175 -15.38 -2.12 -0.41
C PHE A 175 -15.77 -0.67 -0.08
N PHE A 176 -15.65 0.24 -1.02
CA PHE A 176 -16.01 1.66 -0.93
C PHE A 176 -17.18 1.99 -1.86
N GLU A 177 -17.78 3.15 -1.69
CA GLU A 177 -18.80 3.64 -2.59
C GLU A 177 -18.21 3.93 -3.98
N ALA A 178 -18.71 3.20 -4.99
CA ALA A 178 -18.24 3.29 -6.36
C ALA A 178 -18.81 4.54 -7.04
N ASN A 179 -17.96 5.28 -7.74
CA ASN A 179 -18.42 6.40 -8.56
C ASN A 179 -19.03 5.91 -9.91
N ALA A 180 -19.55 6.84 -10.71
CA ALA A 180 -20.19 6.51 -11.98
C ALA A 180 -19.25 5.80 -12.98
N TRP A 181 -17.95 6.04 -12.91
CA TRP A 181 -16.96 5.36 -13.75
C TRP A 181 -16.70 3.94 -13.28
N ASP A 182 -16.52 3.75 -11.96
CA ASP A 182 -16.32 2.44 -11.35
C ASP A 182 -17.48 1.49 -11.72
N ASN A 183 -18.71 1.99 -11.70
CA ASN A 183 -19.92 1.21 -12.00
C ASN A 183 -20.09 0.83 -13.48
N LYS A 184 -19.51 1.57 -14.43
CA LYS A 184 -19.63 1.30 -15.87
C LYS A 184 -18.78 0.11 -16.35
N SER A 185 -17.86 -0.33 -15.55
CA SER A 185 -16.79 -1.24 -16.01
C SER A 185 -17.20 -2.70 -16.08
N PHE A 186 -18.35 -3.12 -15.51
CA PHE A 186 -18.67 -4.53 -15.36
C PHE A 186 -20.16 -4.84 -15.57
N GLY A 187 -20.52 -5.24 -16.79
CA GLY A 187 -21.81 -5.89 -17.04
C GLY A 187 -21.76 -7.40 -16.70
N PRO A 188 -22.90 -8.08 -16.44
CA PRO A 188 -22.94 -9.47 -15.97
C PRO A 188 -22.18 -10.46 -16.86
N ASP A 189 -22.32 -10.36 -18.19
CA ASP A 189 -21.67 -11.28 -19.13
C ASP A 189 -20.18 -11.03 -19.31
N ALA A 190 -19.76 -9.74 -19.28
CA ALA A 190 -18.36 -9.37 -19.28
C ALA A 190 -17.64 -9.80 -17.99
N ALA A 191 -18.36 -9.77 -16.87
CA ALA A 191 -17.85 -10.16 -15.57
C ALA A 191 -17.36 -11.62 -15.53
N GLN A 192 -18.12 -12.58 -16.09
CA GLN A 192 -17.74 -13.99 -16.05
C GLN A 192 -16.45 -14.29 -16.82
N GLY A 193 -16.33 -13.74 -18.04
CA GLY A 193 -15.12 -13.89 -18.84
C GLY A 193 -13.88 -13.26 -18.18
N GLN A 194 -14.08 -12.11 -17.55
CA GLN A 194 -13.01 -11.44 -16.78
C GLN A 194 -12.60 -12.23 -15.55
N ARG A 195 -13.56 -12.76 -14.79
CA ARG A 195 -13.31 -13.62 -13.61
C ARG A 195 -12.43 -14.81 -13.97
N LYS A 196 -12.83 -15.58 -15.00
CA LYS A 196 -12.07 -16.73 -15.48
C LYS A 196 -10.66 -16.31 -15.93
N GLY A 197 -10.54 -15.28 -16.75
CA GLY A 197 -9.25 -14.79 -17.25
C GLY A 197 -8.33 -14.27 -16.15
N MET A 198 -8.87 -13.58 -15.15
CA MET A 198 -8.12 -13.06 -14.03
C MET A 198 -7.66 -14.16 -13.10
N ASN A 199 -8.55 -15.12 -12.77
CA ASN A 199 -8.18 -16.28 -11.96
C ASN A 199 -7.10 -17.12 -12.67
N HIS A 200 -7.25 -17.37 -13.95
CA HIS A 200 -6.26 -18.11 -14.75
C HIS A 200 -4.87 -17.42 -14.69
N ALA A 201 -4.82 -16.10 -14.91
CA ALA A 201 -3.58 -15.34 -14.84
C ALA A 201 -2.95 -15.37 -13.44
N MET A 202 -3.77 -15.26 -12.39
CA MET A 202 -3.34 -15.31 -11.00
C MET A 202 -2.75 -16.68 -10.62
N CYS A 203 -3.42 -17.75 -10.98
CA CYS A 203 -2.95 -19.11 -10.73
C CYS A 203 -1.66 -19.41 -11.49
N LYS A 204 -1.57 -19.03 -12.77
CA LYS A 204 -0.36 -19.21 -13.57
C LYS A 204 0.83 -18.39 -13.05
N LEU A 205 0.58 -17.18 -12.57
CA LEU A 205 1.62 -16.38 -11.92
C LEU A 205 2.11 -17.05 -10.64
N SER A 206 1.19 -17.56 -9.81
CA SER A 206 1.52 -18.28 -8.58
C SER A 206 2.39 -19.51 -8.86
N GLU A 207 2.04 -20.32 -9.86
CA GLU A 207 2.85 -21.48 -10.29
C GLU A 207 4.26 -21.04 -10.73
N SER A 208 4.35 -19.99 -11.55
CA SER A 208 5.63 -19.50 -12.08
C SER A 208 6.51 -18.89 -10.98
N MET A 209 5.92 -18.18 -10.02
CA MET A 209 6.64 -17.65 -8.87
C MET A 209 7.12 -18.76 -7.94
N ALA A 210 6.31 -19.79 -7.69
CA ALA A 210 6.69 -20.96 -6.90
C ALA A 210 7.88 -21.70 -7.51
N ALA A 211 7.93 -21.85 -8.84
CA ALA A 211 9.09 -22.42 -9.55
C ALA A 211 10.38 -21.61 -9.37
N LYS A 212 10.27 -20.35 -8.97
CA LYS A 212 11.40 -19.43 -8.66
C LYS A 212 11.63 -19.25 -7.15
N GLY A 213 10.98 -20.06 -6.31
CA GLY A 213 11.12 -20.01 -4.86
C GLY A 213 10.42 -18.80 -4.21
N VAL A 214 9.37 -18.28 -4.86
CA VAL A 214 8.55 -17.19 -4.33
C VAL A 214 7.13 -17.67 -4.11
N GLU A 215 6.61 -17.45 -2.92
CA GLU A 215 5.26 -17.79 -2.52
C GLU A 215 4.30 -16.67 -2.87
N LEU A 216 3.26 -16.95 -3.66
CA LEU A 216 2.15 -16.03 -3.94
C LEU A 216 0.84 -16.69 -3.50
N VAL A 217 0.18 -16.07 -2.50
CA VAL A 217 -1.02 -16.62 -1.84
C VAL A 217 -2.14 -15.59 -1.82
N ASN A 218 -3.38 -16.03 -2.03
CA ASN A 218 -4.56 -15.18 -1.87
C ASN A 218 -5.15 -15.37 -0.46
N LEU A 219 -5.22 -14.27 0.30
CA LEU A 219 -5.77 -14.24 1.66
C LEU A 219 -7.20 -13.69 1.70
N SER A 220 -7.76 -13.25 0.57
CA SER A 220 -9.09 -12.62 0.52
C SER A 220 -10.19 -13.60 0.95
N LYS A 221 -10.98 -13.21 1.93
CA LYS A 221 -12.09 -14.04 2.46
C LYS A 221 -13.17 -14.33 1.42
N GLY A 222 -13.37 -13.42 0.45
CA GLY A 222 -14.30 -13.61 -0.65
C GLY A 222 -13.80 -14.50 -1.78
N TYR A 223 -12.51 -14.90 -1.79
CA TYR A 223 -11.98 -15.78 -2.83
C TYR A 223 -12.25 -17.24 -2.52
N SER A 224 -12.81 -17.98 -3.49
CA SER A 224 -13.01 -19.42 -3.42
C SER A 224 -12.16 -20.15 -4.46
N ALA A 225 -11.09 -20.80 -4.02
CA ALA A 225 -10.25 -21.62 -4.88
C ALA A 225 -11.01 -22.79 -5.51
N GLU A 226 -12.00 -23.36 -4.81
CA GLU A 226 -12.84 -24.46 -5.28
C GLU A 226 -13.75 -24.00 -6.43
N TYR A 227 -14.46 -22.89 -6.25
CA TYR A 227 -15.29 -22.30 -7.30
C TYR A 227 -14.48 -22.03 -8.57
N TYR A 228 -13.30 -21.44 -8.44
CA TYR A 228 -12.48 -21.13 -9.60
C TYR A 228 -11.80 -22.35 -10.22
N LYS A 229 -11.58 -23.42 -9.46
CA LYS A 229 -11.13 -24.72 -9.98
C LYS A 229 -12.21 -25.37 -10.84
N GLU A 230 -13.47 -25.30 -10.43
CA GLU A 230 -14.60 -25.76 -11.26
C GLU A 230 -14.74 -24.92 -12.55
N LEU A 231 -14.52 -23.61 -12.46
CA LEU A 231 -14.61 -22.71 -13.61
C LEU A 231 -13.45 -22.91 -14.61
N ASP A 232 -12.28 -23.30 -14.12
CA ASP A 232 -11.06 -23.55 -14.94
C ASP A 232 -10.27 -24.77 -14.43
N PRO A 233 -10.74 -25.99 -14.76
CA PRO A 233 -10.15 -27.24 -14.26
C PRO A 233 -8.74 -27.52 -14.78
N HIS A 234 -8.28 -26.77 -15.80
CA HIS A 234 -6.95 -26.94 -16.38
C HIS A 234 -5.86 -26.14 -15.67
N VAL A 235 -6.21 -25.41 -14.62
CA VAL A 235 -5.28 -24.57 -13.86
C VAL A 235 -5.21 -25.07 -12.42
N ARG A 236 -4.00 -25.18 -11.90
CA ARG A 236 -3.82 -25.47 -10.47
C ARG A 236 -4.40 -24.32 -9.65
N ALA A 237 -5.24 -24.65 -8.67
CA ALA A 237 -5.80 -23.65 -7.79
C ALA A 237 -4.68 -22.84 -7.08
N MET A 238 -4.88 -21.55 -6.97
CA MET A 238 -3.98 -20.69 -6.22
C MET A 238 -4.02 -21.07 -4.73
N PRO A 239 -2.87 -21.11 -4.03
CA PRO A 239 -2.86 -21.28 -2.58
C PRO A 239 -3.67 -20.19 -1.87
N THR A 240 -4.41 -20.57 -0.84
CA THR A 240 -5.18 -19.65 0.02
C THR A 240 -4.79 -19.85 1.47
N ASP A 241 -4.90 -18.77 2.27
CA ASP A 241 -4.71 -18.78 3.72
C ASP A 241 -5.52 -17.64 4.34
N ARG A 242 -5.34 -17.37 5.62
CA ARG A 242 -5.94 -16.28 6.36
C ARG A 242 -4.86 -15.33 6.88
N LEU A 243 -5.19 -14.04 6.90
CA LEU A 243 -4.26 -13.00 7.36
C LEU A 243 -3.77 -13.26 8.79
N GLU A 244 -4.68 -13.69 9.66
CA GLU A 244 -4.39 -14.01 11.06
C GLU A 244 -3.36 -15.15 11.19
N ASN A 245 -3.46 -16.17 10.34
CA ASN A 245 -2.52 -17.31 10.34
C ASN A 245 -1.12 -16.85 9.90
N ILE A 246 -1.05 -16.08 8.82
CA ILE A 246 0.21 -15.59 8.27
C ILE A 246 0.93 -14.68 9.25
N LEU A 247 0.21 -13.82 9.96
CA LEU A 247 0.79 -12.85 10.88
C LEU A 247 1.02 -13.36 12.29
N SER A 248 0.51 -14.55 12.64
CA SER A 248 0.78 -15.17 13.95
C SER A 248 2.29 -15.35 14.25
N GLY A 249 3.14 -15.43 13.23
CA GLY A 249 4.61 -15.51 13.34
C GLY A 249 5.40 -14.25 12.98
N TYR A 250 4.74 -13.15 12.62
CA TYR A 250 5.37 -11.94 12.10
C TYR A 250 5.00 -10.70 12.93
N VAL A 251 5.46 -10.60 14.15
CA VAL A 251 5.30 -9.38 14.93
C VAL A 251 6.50 -8.47 14.68
N ARG A 252 6.39 -7.56 13.71
CA ARG A 252 7.35 -6.46 13.59
C ARG A 252 6.98 -5.39 14.63
N PRO A 253 7.94 -4.89 15.42
CA PRO A 253 7.69 -3.72 16.25
C PRO A 253 7.20 -2.56 15.38
N LYS A 254 6.05 -1.99 15.74
CA LYS A 254 5.51 -0.82 15.06
C LYS A 254 6.48 0.34 15.19
N SER A 255 6.58 1.16 14.15
CA SER A 255 7.33 2.41 14.23
C SER A 255 6.38 3.55 14.59
N ILE A 256 6.59 4.16 15.75
CA ILE A 256 5.82 5.31 16.21
C ILE A 256 6.60 6.58 15.88
N GLY A 257 6.03 7.42 15.02
CA GLY A 257 6.53 8.76 14.78
C GLY A 257 6.08 9.69 15.90
N LEU A 258 7.01 10.38 16.54
CA LEU A 258 6.75 11.42 17.52
C LEU A 258 7.25 12.75 16.97
N ILE A 259 6.39 13.75 16.90
CA ILE A 259 6.77 15.15 16.68
C ILE A 259 6.48 15.91 17.96
N HIS A 260 7.52 16.47 18.58
CA HIS A 260 7.39 17.35 19.73
C HIS A 260 7.62 18.79 19.27
N ASN A 261 6.59 19.61 19.27
CA ASN A 261 6.68 21.00 18.84
C ASN A 261 5.61 21.89 19.50
N ASN A 262 5.83 23.20 19.42
CA ASN A 262 4.76 24.16 19.60
C ASN A 262 4.09 24.37 18.23
N PHE A 263 2.84 23.91 18.10
CA PHE A 263 2.06 24.01 16.86
C PHE A 263 1.21 25.27 16.78
N TYR A 264 1.44 26.26 17.63
CA TYR A 264 0.72 27.51 17.60
C TYR A 264 1.64 28.66 17.17
N PRO A 265 1.29 29.43 16.09
CA PRO A 265 0.24 29.08 15.11
C PRO A 265 0.65 27.91 14.22
N LEU A 266 -0.33 27.15 13.75
CA LEU A 266 -0.07 26.06 12.82
C LEU A 266 0.37 26.61 11.44
N SER A 267 1.57 26.27 10.99
CA SER A 267 2.13 26.71 9.72
C SER A 267 2.11 25.60 8.66
N THR A 268 2.32 26.00 7.39
CA THR A 268 2.48 25.05 6.28
C THR A 268 3.63 24.08 6.53
N GLU A 269 4.73 24.55 7.11
CA GLU A 269 5.91 23.73 7.44
C GLU A 269 5.56 22.66 8.47
N HIS A 270 4.72 22.97 9.45
CA HIS A 270 4.21 21.96 10.40
C HIS A 270 3.41 20.88 9.67
N VAL A 271 2.54 21.26 8.75
CA VAL A 271 1.73 20.27 7.98
C VAL A 271 2.62 19.40 7.10
N GLU A 272 3.64 19.96 6.47
CA GLU A 272 4.60 19.20 5.66
C GLU A 272 5.42 18.21 6.50
N LEU A 273 5.89 18.65 7.67
CA LEU A 273 6.59 17.76 8.61
C LEU A 273 5.71 16.60 9.07
N ILE A 274 4.44 16.89 9.41
CA ILE A 274 3.44 15.88 9.81
C ILE A 274 3.24 14.86 8.69
N ARG A 275 3.04 15.31 7.44
CA ARG A 275 2.89 14.41 6.28
C ARG A 275 4.12 13.53 6.05
N LYS A 276 5.31 14.12 6.11
CA LYS A 276 6.59 13.41 5.94
C LYS A 276 6.78 12.36 7.03
N ALA A 277 6.50 12.70 8.27
CA ALA A 277 6.58 11.79 9.40
C ALA A 277 5.56 10.64 9.29
N LYS A 278 4.32 10.92 8.88
CA LYS A 278 3.30 9.91 8.65
C LYS A 278 3.71 8.90 7.57
N GLY A 279 4.29 9.36 6.47
CA GLY A 279 4.77 8.48 5.39
C GLY A 279 5.86 7.48 5.82
N LYS A 280 6.52 7.71 6.96
CA LYS A 280 7.62 6.88 7.48
C LYS A 280 7.34 6.24 8.84
N SER A 281 6.12 6.36 9.36
CA SER A 281 5.71 5.84 10.66
C SER A 281 4.39 5.08 10.55
N ASP A 282 4.26 3.98 11.26
CA ASP A 282 3.02 3.19 11.28
C ASP A 282 1.94 3.95 12.05
N LYS A 283 2.35 4.65 13.11
CA LYS A 283 1.51 5.55 13.88
C LYS A 283 2.21 6.88 14.09
N LEU A 284 1.50 7.99 13.94
CA LEU A 284 2.04 9.33 14.18
C LEU A 284 1.36 9.98 15.37
N ILE A 285 2.17 10.38 16.34
CA ILE A 285 1.74 11.05 17.55
C ILE A 285 2.34 12.45 17.59
N LEU A 286 1.50 13.45 17.77
CA LEU A 286 1.94 14.81 18.01
C LEU A 286 2.00 15.09 19.51
N CYS A 287 3.11 15.61 19.96
CA CYS A 287 3.30 16.06 21.33
C CYS A 287 3.26 17.58 21.39
N CYS A 288 2.23 18.11 22.00
CA CYS A 288 2.07 19.54 22.25
C CYS A 288 2.77 19.95 23.55
N SER A 289 3.45 21.09 23.52
CA SER A 289 3.96 21.70 24.75
C SER A 289 2.82 22.08 25.68
N GLN A 290 3.07 22.17 26.98
CA GLN A 290 2.03 22.47 27.99
C GLN A 290 1.69 23.98 28.11
N SER A 291 1.94 24.79 27.06
CA SER A 291 1.46 26.17 27.06
C SER A 291 -0.06 26.21 26.87
N SER A 292 -0.74 27.20 27.47
CA SER A 292 -2.20 27.39 27.36
C SER A 292 -2.67 27.48 25.89
N GLU A 293 -1.86 28.07 25.03
CA GLU A 293 -2.13 28.22 23.59
C GLU A 293 -2.03 26.88 22.85
N SER A 294 -1.06 26.04 23.20
CA SER A 294 -0.92 24.70 22.61
C SER A 294 -2.05 23.74 22.99
N VAL A 295 -2.64 23.89 24.17
CA VAL A 295 -3.80 23.09 24.60
C VAL A 295 -5.01 23.34 23.70
N ASN A 296 -5.22 24.59 23.29
CA ASN A 296 -6.32 24.97 22.40
C ASN A 296 -6.15 24.44 20.98
N MET A 297 -4.94 24.10 20.56
CA MET A 297 -4.66 23.52 19.23
C MET A 297 -4.89 22.00 19.15
N GLN A 298 -5.03 21.31 20.28
CA GLN A 298 -5.16 19.85 20.29
C GLN A 298 -6.34 19.33 19.45
N PRO A 299 -7.56 19.92 19.50
CA PRO A 299 -8.65 19.50 18.62
C PRO A 299 -8.34 19.71 17.13
N VAL A 300 -7.65 20.80 16.78
CA VAL A 300 -7.26 21.09 15.40
C VAL A 300 -6.24 20.06 14.90
N LEU A 301 -5.24 19.73 15.70
CA LEU A 301 -4.24 18.73 15.35
C LEU A 301 -4.85 17.33 15.25
N GLN A 302 -5.81 16.99 16.11
CA GLN A 302 -6.56 15.73 16.02
C GLN A 302 -7.43 15.64 14.77
N ALA A 303 -7.90 16.76 14.24
CA ALA A 303 -8.68 16.82 13.01
C ALA A 303 -7.80 16.64 11.75
N LEU A 304 -6.48 16.70 11.84
CA LEU A 304 -5.60 16.44 10.71
C LEU A 304 -5.62 14.95 10.35
N LYS A 305 -5.96 14.65 9.12
CA LYS A 305 -6.11 13.27 8.57
C LYS A 305 -4.86 12.37 8.75
N PHE A 306 -3.72 12.94 9.08
CA PHE A 306 -2.44 12.21 9.17
C PHE A 306 -2.02 11.91 10.61
N VAL A 307 -2.74 12.42 11.60
CA VAL A 307 -2.40 12.31 13.02
C VAL A 307 -3.26 11.25 13.68
N ASP A 308 -2.63 10.23 14.23
CA ASP A 308 -3.33 9.12 14.89
C ASP A 308 -3.73 9.48 16.34
N SER A 309 -2.91 10.29 17.03
CA SER A 309 -3.23 10.79 18.35
C SER A 309 -2.36 11.99 18.73
N THR A 310 -2.77 12.69 19.78
CA THR A 310 -2.01 13.78 20.39
C THR A 310 -1.73 13.49 21.85
N ILE A 311 -0.57 13.90 22.35
CA ILE A 311 -0.23 13.85 23.77
C ILE A 311 0.29 15.22 24.24
N GLN A 312 0.20 15.46 25.53
CA GLN A 312 0.80 16.65 26.16
C GLN A 312 2.02 16.25 27.00
N ALA A 313 3.12 16.94 26.79
CA ALA A 313 4.31 16.78 27.61
C ALA A 313 5.14 18.07 27.60
N SER A 314 5.73 18.40 28.74
CA SER A 314 6.59 19.58 28.89
C SER A 314 7.95 19.43 28.20
N SER A 315 8.33 18.21 27.87
CA SER A 315 9.61 17.92 27.23
C SER A 315 9.55 16.62 26.38
N VAL A 316 10.49 16.50 25.45
CA VAL A 316 10.68 15.25 24.67
C VAL A 316 10.88 14.05 25.62
N LYS A 317 11.67 14.21 26.70
CA LYS A 317 11.91 13.13 27.67
C LYS A 317 10.59 12.64 28.29
N GLN A 318 9.74 13.56 28.72
CA GLN A 318 8.43 13.20 29.30
C GLN A 318 7.50 12.54 28.24
N ALA A 319 7.52 13.03 26.98
CA ALA A 319 6.79 12.40 25.90
C ALA A 319 7.24 10.96 25.63
N LEU A 320 8.57 10.73 25.60
CA LEU A 320 9.14 9.41 25.40
C LEU A 320 8.77 8.43 26.55
N VAL A 321 8.75 8.91 27.81
CA VAL A 321 8.30 8.08 28.93
C VAL A 321 6.85 7.66 28.76
N LYS A 322 5.94 8.60 28.46
CA LYS A 322 4.52 8.29 28.22
C LYS A 322 4.32 7.30 27.06
N LEU A 323 5.06 7.49 25.96
CA LEU A 323 5.00 6.57 24.83
C LEU A 323 5.56 5.20 25.16
N ASN A 324 6.62 5.14 25.98
CA ASN A 324 7.18 3.87 26.41
C ASN A 324 6.20 3.05 27.24
N GLU A 325 5.42 3.69 28.10
CA GLU A 325 4.36 3.05 28.90
C GLU A 325 3.20 2.57 28.00
N GLN A 326 2.80 3.40 27.04
CA GLN A 326 1.66 3.12 26.18
C GLN A 326 1.96 2.12 25.06
N TYR A 327 3.21 2.07 24.59
CA TYR A 327 3.67 1.26 23.46
C TYR A 327 4.97 0.52 23.80
N PRO A 328 4.93 -0.43 24.75
CA PRO A 328 6.14 -1.05 25.32
C PRO A 328 6.96 -1.87 24.35
N ASN A 329 6.43 -2.25 23.19
CA ASN A 329 7.10 -3.10 22.20
C ASN A 329 7.44 -2.39 20.90
N ASP A 330 7.14 -1.10 20.79
CA ASP A 330 7.25 -0.37 19.51
C ASP A 330 8.51 0.50 19.44
N ASN A 331 9.05 0.69 18.24
CA ASN A 331 10.16 1.60 18.00
C ASN A 331 9.67 3.03 17.90
N ILE A 332 10.32 3.97 18.56
CA ILE A 332 9.94 5.39 18.53
C ILE A 332 10.91 6.17 17.64
N ARG A 333 10.38 6.97 16.73
CA ARG A 333 11.12 7.90 15.86
C ARG A 333 10.76 9.33 16.24
N LEU A 334 11.69 10.03 16.85
CA LEU A 334 11.54 11.46 17.13
C LEU A 334 11.89 12.28 15.87
N TRP A 335 10.93 12.98 15.33
CA TRP A 335 11.10 13.82 14.15
C TRP A 335 11.54 15.22 14.52
N ASN A 336 12.61 15.69 13.88
CA ASN A 336 13.14 17.04 14.00
C ASN A 336 12.45 18.01 13.03
N LYS A 337 12.59 19.31 13.27
CA LYS A 337 12.01 20.36 12.42
C LYS A 337 12.50 20.32 10.96
N ASP A 338 13.73 19.88 10.73
CA ASP A 338 14.32 19.74 9.38
C ASP A 338 13.80 18.49 8.63
N GLY A 339 12.92 17.71 9.25
CA GLY A 339 12.37 16.49 8.69
C GLY A 339 13.34 15.31 8.69
N THR A 340 14.41 15.36 9.47
CA THR A 340 15.21 14.20 9.90
C THR A 340 14.56 13.55 11.13
N PHE A 341 15.00 12.35 11.49
CA PHE A 341 14.53 11.72 12.73
C PHE A 341 15.64 10.99 13.47
N THR A 342 15.50 10.96 14.78
CA THR A 342 16.28 10.13 15.69
C THR A 342 15.46 8.89 16.02
N GLN A 343 16.02 7.70 15.80
CA GLN A 343 15.34 6.45 16.11
C GLN A 343 15.77 5.93 17.48
N TYR A 344 14.80 5.74 18.36
CA TYR A 344 14.98 5.09 19.65
C TYR A 344 14.62 3.61 19.53
N GLN A 345 15.56 2.74 19.81
CA GLN A 345 15.36 1.29 19.87
C GLN A 345 15.32 0.83 21.32
N ARG A 346 14.86 -0.40 21.53
CA ARG A 346 14.87 -1.00 22.85
C ARG A 346 16.08 -1.89 23.03
N ASN A 347 16.71 -1.80 24.19
CA ASN A 347 17.66 -2.80 24.64
C ASN A 347 16.92 -4.05 25.16
N ASN A 348 17.68 -5.09 25.50
CA ASN A 348 17.13 -6.36 26.01
C ASN A 348 16.31 -6.22 27.30
N ASN A 349 16.43 -5.09 28.01
CA ASN A 349 15.70 -4.80 29.23
C ASN A 349 14.44 -3.91 28.97
N GLY A 350 14.07 -3.69 27.72
CA GLY A 350 12.92 -2.88 27.32
C GLY A 350 13.14 -1.36 27.45
N THR A 351 14.34 -0.90 27.77
CA THR A 351 14.66 0.54 27.88
C THR A 351 14.91 1.13 26.51
N LEU A 352 14.33 2.31 26.24
CA LEU A 352 14.61 3.08 25.01
C LEU A 352 16.05 3.61 25.05
N ILE A 353 16.81 3.30 24.00
CA ILE A 353 18.17 3.80 23.77
C ILE A 353 18.25 4.47 22.39
N LEU A 354 19.19 5.40 22.23
CA LEU A 354 19.52 6.05 20.95
C LEU A 354 20.10 5.06 19.97
#